data_0cfce993a90e983a8e9024946fd219a6
#
_entry.id   0cfce993a90e983a8e9024946fd219a6
#
_cell.length_a   1.000
_cell.length_b   1.000
_cell.length_c   1.000
_cell.angle_alpha   90.00
_cell.angle_beta   90.00
_cell.angle_gamma   90.00
#
_symmetry.space_group_name_H-M   'P 1'
#
loop_
_entity.id
_entity.type
_entity.pdbx_description
1 polymer ?
#
loop_
_entity_poly.entity_id
_entity_poly.type
_entity_poly.pdbx_seq_one_letter_code
_entity_poly.pdbx_strand_id
1 'polypeptide(L)'
;MPTFSYRALQSDGTMAEGLLDAPGRPDALRQVETLGLRPVSLAEKAAAPSKNGSPLPASFGNLSFKFESKKVSAKDLENFTRLLSSLLAAGVPLSRALVILYKEASSPAAQAKWKEVHDLVIDGMSLANAMAKSPETFPRVYTAMVEAGEAGGFLDVVLAQIADFQAREKDLKSKVTTAMVYPCILLVLALVVLTVLLVFFIPKFQKMFASVHGSLPLITQMIISISHAVRSYGFFVVTGLVVAGFAVRTWFASEKGRRVWENLVLQSPVVGPLTAQFAMARFCRMLGTLLGAGVPLVQGLNVARKSIGNQILVDAVSQSIERVQQGGRLGQSLADCKDLFPGSVLEMVSVAEESGKLDEELVRIASVTEADLDRHLKTAVAFAEPLMLFLIAGFIGIIFIGMLLPVFSLQDYIK
;
A
#
# COMPACT_ATOMS: atom_id res chain seq x y z
N MET A 1 -50.00 -9.40 -6.96
CA MET A 1 -49.86 -8.71 -5.66
C MET A 1 -48.49 -9.03 -5.11
N PRO A 2 -47.79 -8.13 -4.47
CA PRO A 2 -46.51 -8.43 -3.87
C PRO A 2 -46.68 -9.41 -2.72
N THR A 3 -45.77 -10.41 -2.67
CA THR A 3 -45.74 -11.42 -1.61
C THR A 3 -44.74 -11.01 -0.52
N PHE A 4 -45.18 -10.99 0.72
CA PHE A 4 -44.35 -10.66 1.88
C PHE A 4 -44.01 -11.92 2.67
N SER A 5 -42.74 -12.07 3.06
CA SER A 5 -42.36 -13.07 4.04
C SER A 5 -42.36 -12.42 5.44
N TYR A 6 -42.98 -13.06 6.39
CA TYR A 6 -43.04 -12.58 7.78
C TYR A 6 -42.41 -13.56 8.77
N ARG A 7 -41.81 -12.98 9.79
CA ARG A 7 -41.46 -13.67 11.04
C ARG A 7 -42.21 -13.00 12.17
N ALA A 8 -42.97 -13.78 12.93
CA ALA A 8 -43.79 -13.27 13.99
C ALA A 8 -43.76 -14.20 15.21
N LEU A 9 -43.97 -13.63 16.39
CA LEU A 9 -43.99 -14.38 17.65
C LEU A 9 -45.41 -14.80 17.95
N GLN A 10 -45.64 -16.09 18.27
CA GLN A 10 -46.92 -16.63 18.75
C GLN A 10 -47.08 -16.33 20.23
N SER A 11 -48.29 -16.50 20.75
CA SER A 11 -48.62 -16.30 22.15
C SER A 11 -47.92 -17.27 23.12
N ASP A 12 -47.42 -18.39 22.61
CA ASP A 12 -46.63 -19.40 23.32
C ASP A 12 -45.11 -19.13 23.33
N GLY A 13 -44.66 -18.02 22.71
CA GLY A 13 -43.23 -17.64 22.61
C GLY A 13 -42.46 -18.30 21.46
N THR A 14 -43.11 -19.11 20.62
CA THR A 14 -42.47 -19.71 19.44
C THR A 14 -42.49 -18.77 18.24
N MET A 15 -41.49 -18.90 17.35
CA MET A 15 -41.39 -18.11 16.13
C MET A 15 -42.15 -18.78 15.00
N ALA A 16 -43.13 -18.07 14.42
CA ALA A 16 -43.83 -18.48 13.22
C ALA A 16 -43.25 -17.72 12.00
N GLU A 17 -43.01 -18.46 10.93
CA GLU A 17 -42.60 -17.90 9.64
C GLU A 17 -43.60 -18.28 8.59
N GLY A 18 -43.96 -17.33 7.70
CA GLY A 18 -44.91 -17.59 6.62
C GLY A 18 -44.80 -16.58 5.48
N LEU A 19 -45.58 -16.84 4.44
CA LEU A 19 -45.73 -15.94 3.27
C LEU A 19 -47.20 -15.46 3.26
N LEU A 20 -47.39 -14.18 2.94
CA LEU A 20 -48.73 -13.59 2.73
C LEU A 20 -48.70 -12.62 1.56
N ASP A 21 -49.79 -12.52 0.86
CA ASP A 21 -49.97 -11.59 -0.25
C ASP A 21 -50.76 -10.37 0.19
N ALA A 22 -50.21 -9.19 0.01
CA ALA A 22 -50.84 -7.94 0.40
C ALA A 22 -50.53 -6.83 -0.64
N PRO A 23 -51.39 -5.86 -0.81
CA PRO A 23 -51.17 -4.75 -1.76
C PRO A 23 -50.06 -3.81 -1.31
N GLY A 24 -49.69 -3.84 -0.01
CA GLY A 24 -48.61 -3.03 0.56
C GLY A 24 -48.15 -3.50 1.95
N ARG A 25 -47.03 -2.96 2.39
CA ARG A 25 -46.43 -3.30 3.69
C ARG A 25 -47.32 -3.03 4.91
N PRO A 26 -48.14 -1.93 4.92
CA PRO A 26 -49.09 -1.69 6.04
C PRO A 26 -50.17 -2.74 6.12
N ASP A 27 -50.70 -3.20 4.97
CA ASP A 27 -51.75 -4.21 4.92
C ASP A 27 -51.22 -5.61 5.29
N ALA A 28 -49.97 -5.90 4.91
CA ALA A 28 -49.30 -7.12 5.32
C ALA A 28 -49.11 -7.19 6.86
N LEU A 29 -48.74 -6.08 7.48
CA LEU A 29 -48.64 -6.01 8.97
C LEU A 29 -50.00 -6.25 9.63
N ARG A 30 -51.08 -5.61 9.15
CA ARG A 30 -52.42 -5.83 9.71
C ARG A 30 -52.88 -7.28 9.58
N GLN A 31 -52.56 -7.92 8.44
CA GLN A 31 -52.92 -9.34 8.24
C GLN A 31 -52.18 -10.24 9.23
N VAL A 32 -50.85 -9.99 9.50
CA VAL A 32 -50.11 -10.76 10.52
C VAL A 32 -50.68 -10.55 11.92
N GLU A 33 -51.13 -9.33 12.26
CA GLU A 33 -51.75 -9.01 13.54
C GLU A 33 -53.13 -9.65 13.67
N THR A 34 -53.93 -9.72 12.60
CA THR A 34 -55.26 -10.41 12.61
C THR A 34 -55.14 -11.93 12.81
N LEU A 35 -53.97 -12.51 12.48
CA LEU A 35 -53.63 -13.92 12.77
C LEU A 35 -53.22 -14.15 14.23
N GLY A 36 -53.26 -13.10 15.06
CA GLY A 36 -52.88 -13.19 16.47
C GLY A 36 -51.38 -13.26 16.72
N LEU A 37 -50.57 -12.92 15.70
CA LEU A 37 -49.13 -13.01 15.71
C LEU A 37 -48.51 -11.61 15.91
N ARG A 38 -47.43 -11.51 16.69
CA ARG A 38 -46.70 -10.26 16.86
C ARG A 38 -45.59 -10.18 15.81
N PRO A 39 -45.64 -9.28 14.83
CA PRO A 39 -44.66 -9.21 13.77
C PRO A 39 -43.27 -8.77 14.32
N VAL A 40 -42.22 -9.56 14.05
CA VAL A 40 -40.81 -9.26 14.38
C VAL A 40 -40.08 -8.72 13.16
N SER A 41 -40.30 -9.30 11.97
CA SER A 41 -39.76 -8.79 10.72
C SER A 41 -40.69 -9.09 9.56
N LEU A 42 -40.73 -8.16 8.56
CA LEU A 42 -41.49 -8.26 7.33
C LEU A 42 -40.61 -7.85 6.18
N ALA A 43 -40.39 -8.76 5.21
CA ALA A 43 -39.60 -8.51 4.02
C ALA A 43 -40.44 -8.78 2.76
N GLU A 44 -40.37 -7.87 1.79
CA GLU A 44 -41.02 -8.05 0.49
C GLU A 44 -40.21 -9.04 -0.35
N LYS A 45 -40.85 -10.10 -0.80
CA LYS A 45 -40.23 -11.06 -1.71
C LYS A 45 -40.49 -10.59 -3.14
N ALA A 46 -39.46 -10.12 -3.84
CA ALA A 46 -39.57 -9.76 -5.24
C ALA A 46 -40.19 -10.91 -6.03
N ALA A 47 -41.27 -10.62 -6.78
CA ALA A 47 -41.98 -11.59 -7.58
C ALA A 47 -41.05 -12.29 -8.57
N ALA A 48 -41.03 -13.62 -8.55
CA ALA A 48 -40.34 -14.41 -9.57
C ALA A 48 -41.00 -14.18 -10.93
N PRO A 49 -40.25 -13.93 -12.02
CA PRO A 49 -40.84 -13.79 -13.35
C PRO A 49 -41.49 -15.09 -13.82
N SER A 50 -42.69 -14.94 -14.33
CA SER A 50 -43.52 -15.99 -14.95
C SER A 50 -42.72 -16.84 -15.97
N LYS A 51 -42.84 -18.16 -15.86
CA LYS A 51 -42.35 -19.12 -16.82
C LYS A 51 -43.16 -19.01 -18.15
N ASN A 52 -42.56 -18.45 -19.18
CA ASN A 52 -42.77 -18.83 -20.58
C ASN A 52 -41.72 -18.07 -21.44
N GLY A 53 -40.70 -18.76 -21.87
CA GLY A 53 -39.66 -18.24 -22.79
C GLY A 53 -38.38 -19.09 -22.64
N SER A 54 -37.98 -19.74 -23.70
CA SER A 54 -36.88 -20.70 -23.85
C SER A 54 -35.56 -20.31 -23.14
N PRO A 55 -34.73 -21.28 -22.73
CA PRO A 55 -33.58 -21.03 -21.88
C PRO A 55 -32.38 -20.53 -22.68
N LEU A 56 -32.05 -19.27 -22.55
CA LEU A 56 -30.69 -18.77 -22.77
C LEU A 56 -29.93 -18.87 -21.43
N PRO A 57 -28.73 -19.42 -21.37
CA PRO A 57 -27.98 -19.55 -20.14
C PRO A 57 -27.26 -18.21 -19.83
N ALA A 58 -27.99 -17.29 -19.21
CA ALA A 58 -27.39 -16.12 -18.57
C ALA A 58 -27.33 -16.35 -17.07
N SER A 59 -26.55 -17.33 -16.66
CA SER A 59 -26.11 -17.50 -15.26
C SER A 59 -24.86 -16.63 -15.04
N PHE A 60 -25.01 -15.31 -15.07
CA PHE A 60 -24.14 -14.43 -14.27
C PHE A 60 -24.80 -14.32 -12.90
N GLY A 61 -24.89 -15.47 -12.21
CA GLY A 61 -25.17 -15.51 -10.79
C GLY A 61 -24.12 -14.65 -10.09
N ASN A 62 -24.56 -13.86 -9.10
CA ASN A 62 -23.73 -13.19 -8.13
C ASN A 62 -22.66 -14.15 -7.60
N LEU A 63 -21.55 -14.26 -8.33
CA LEU A 63 -20.28 -14.69 -7.81
C LEU A 63 -19.79 -13.54 -6.95
N SER A 64 -20.39 -13.36 -5.77
CA SER A 64 -19.66 -12.78 -4.67
C SER A 64 -18.53 -13.76 -4.36
N PHE A 65 -17.44 -13.69 -5.13
CA PHE A 65 -16.17 -14.18 -4.69
C PHE A 65 -15.81 -13.38 -3.45
N LYS A 66 -16.32 -13.80 -2.29
CA LYS A 66 -15.64 -13.56 -1.03
C LYS A 66 -14.30 -14.30 -1.18
N PHE A 67 -13.34 -13.64 -1.80
CA PHE A 67 -11.93 -13.93 -1.57
C PHE A 67 -11.73 -13.64 -0.09
N GLU A 68 -12.00 -14.62 0.76
CA GLU A 68 -11.49 -14.60 2.13
C GLU A 68 -9.97 -14.61 1.99
N SER A 69 -9.42 -13.41 1.96
CA SER A 69 -7.98 -13.25 2.01
C SER A 69 -7.52 -13.89 3.31
N LYS A 70 -6.82 -15.02 3.21
CA LYS A 70 -6.18 -15.69 4.36
C LYS A 70 -5.09 -14.82 5.01
N LYS A 71 -4.82 -13.64 4.46
CA LYS A 71 -3.82 -12.70 4.95
C LYS A 71 -4.47 -11.61 5.80
N VAL A 72 -3.87 -11.34 6.94
CA VAL A 72 -4.20 -10.21 7.80
C VAL A 72 -3.84 -8.92 7.06
N SER A 73 -4.75 -7.95 7.04
CA SER A 73 -4.48 -6.66 6.42
C SER A 73 -3.60 -5.78 7.32
N ALA A 74 -2.86 -4.84 6.71
CA ALA A 74 -2.08 -3.86 7.48
C ALA A 74 -2.97 -3.01 8.42
N LYS A 75 -4.24 -2.79 8.03
CA LYS A 75 -5.22 -2.08 8.85
C LYS A 75 -5.63 -2.90 10.09
N ASP A 76 -5.78 -4.22 9.92
CA ASP A 76 -6.11 -5.10 11.05
C ASP A 76 -4.96 -5.14 12.06
N LEU A 77 -3.71 -5.18 11.57
CA LEU A 77 -2.52 -5.13 12.43
C LEU A 77 -2.39 -3.78 13.15
N GLU A 78 -2.63 -2.66 12.48
CA GLU A 78 -2.64 -1.32 13.09
C GLU A 78 -3.67 -1.24 14.21
N ASN A 79 -4.90 -1.70 13.95
CA ASN A 79 -5.97 -1.71 14.94
C ASN A 79 -5.64 -2.61 16.13
N PHE A 80 -5.08 -3.80 15.87
CA PHE A 80 -4.59 -4.72 16.90
C PHE A 80 -3.57 -4.04 17.80
N THR A 81 -2.55 -3.42 17.21
CA THR A 81 -1.47 -2.78 17.95
C THR A 81 -1.97 -1.64 18.82
N ARG A 82 -2.81 -0.77 18.26
CA ARG A 82 -3.39 0.39 18.95
C ARG A 82 -4.29 -0.04 20.11
N LEU A 83 -5.16 -1.03 19.88
CA LEU A 83 -6.05 -1.51 20.92
C LEU A 83 -5.29 -2.27 22.02
N LEU A 84 -4.29 -3.09 21.65
CA LEU A 84 -3.45 -3.78 22.62
C LEU A 84 -2.68 -2.78 23.51
N SER A 85 -2.04 -1.77 22.90
CA SER A 85 -1.37 -0.70 23.63
C SER A 85 -2.32 0.00 24.61
N SER A 86 -3.50 0.40 24.15
CA SER A 86 -4.50 1.08 24.99
C SER A 86 -4.97 0.22 26.17
N LEU A 87 -5.19 -1.07 25.94
CA LEU A 87 -5.61 -2.00 27.00
C LEU A 87 -4.52 -2.20 28.05
N LEU A 88 -3.26 -2.36 27.62
CA LEU A 88 -2.13 -2.53 28.55
C LEU A 88 -1.87 -1.25 29.33
N ALA A 89 -1.92 -0.08 28.69
CA ALA A 89 -1.81 1.23 29.35
C ALA A 89 -2.92 1.46 30.38
N ALA A 90 -4.12 0.87 30.16
CA ALA A 90 -5.21 0.86 31.13
C ALA A 90 -5.05 -0.20 32.25
N GLY A 91 -3.93 -0.93 32.29
CA GLY A 91 -3.64 -1.97 33.30
C GLY A 91 -4.37 -3.30 33.08
N VAL A 92 -4.94 -3.54 31.88
CA VAL A 92 -5.57 -4.82 31.56
C VAL A 92 -4.49 -5.89 31.38
N PRO A 93 -4.58 -7.05 32.06
CA PRO A 93 -3.62 -8.13 31.89
C PRO A 93 -3.52 -8.60 30.43
N LEU A 94 -2.29 -8.91 29.95
CA LEU A 94 -2.02 -9.28 28.56
C LEU A 94 -2.94 -10.39 28.03
N SER A 95 -3.15 -11.46 28.81
CA SER A 95 -4.01 -12.56 28.43
C SER A 95 -5.45 -12.11 28.16
N ARG A 96 -6.00 -11.24 29.04
CA ARG A 96 -7.34 -10.68 28.85
C ARG A 96 -7.42 -9.71 27.67
N ALA A 97 -6.39 -8.89 27.47
CA ALA A 97 -6.30 -7.99 26.31
C ALA A 97 -6.35 -8.77 24.99
N LEU A 98 -5.60 -9.88 24.89
CA LEU A 98 -5.61 -10.74 23.71
C LEU A 98 -6.98 -11.39 23.47
N VAL A 99 -7.73 -11.77 24.53
CA VAL A 99 -9.12 -12.27 24.40
C VAL A 99 -10.03 -11.22 23.79
N ILE A 100 -9.93 -9.96 24.22
CA ILE A 100 -10.72 -8.87 23.66
C ILE A 100 -10.36 -8.68 22.19
N LEU A 101 -9.08 -8.66 21.85
CA LEU A 101 -8.58 -8.44 20.50
C LEU A 101 -9.05 -9.49 19.49
N TYR A 102 -9.02 -10.78 19.82
CA TYR A 102 -9.50 -11.79 18.87
C TYR A 102 -11.04 -11.79 18.74
N LYS A 103 -11.78 -11.37 19.77
CA LYS A 103 -13.25 -11.24 19.70
C LYS A 103 -13.68 -10.02 18.85
N GLU A 104 -12.95 -8.92 18.94
CA GLU A 104 -13.22 -7.67 18.23
C GLU A 104 -12.55 -7.61 16.84
N ALA A 105 -11.93 -8.70 16.39
CA ALA A 105 -11.24 -8.72 15.10
C ALA A 105 -12.20 -8.48 13.94
N SER A 106 -11.81 -7.58 13.04
CA SER A 106 -12.63 -7.12 11.90
C SER A 106 -12.72 -8.12 10.75
N SER A 107 -11.79 -9.08 10.69
CA SER A 107 -11.77 -10.12 9.66
C SER A 107 -11.55 -11.52 10.25
N PRO A 108 -12.10 -12.59 9.63
CA PRO A 108 -11.89 -13.96 10.08
C PRO A 108 -10.40 -14.36 10.11
N ALA A 109 -9.60 -13.85 9.16
CA ALA A 109 -8.16 -14.10 9.12
C ALA A 109 -7.45 -13.47 10.32
N ALA A 110 -7.79 -12.23 10.68
CA ALA A 110 -7.25 -11.55 11.85
C ALA A 110 -7.69 -12.27 13.13
N GLN A 111 -8.97 -12.65 13.24
CA GLN A 111 -9.50 -13.38 14.39
C GLN A 111 -8.73 -14.69 14.64
N ALA A 112 -8.53 -15.48 13.59
CA ALA A 112 -7.78 -16.73 13.70
C ALA A 112 -6.33 -16.49 14.14
N LYS A 113 -5.69 -15.44 13.59
CA LYS A 113 -4.30 -15.11 13.89
C LYS A 113 -4.13 -14.55 15.31
N TRP A 114 -5.03 -13.67 15.77
CA TRP A 114 -4.99 -13.15 17.14
C TRP A 114 -5.28 -14.24 18.17
N LYS A 115 -6.16 -15.20 17.84
CA LYS A 115 -6.41 -16.37 18.67
C LYS A 115 -5.17 -17.27 18.75
N GLU A 116 -4.48 -17.53 17.63
CA GLU A 116 -3.23 -18.29 17.61
C GLU A 116 -2.17 -17.66 18.52
N VAL A 117 -1.98 -16.33 18.45
CA VAL A 117 -1.06 -15.61 19.34
C VAL A 117 -1.50 -15.74 20.82
N HIS A 118 -2.80 -15.57 21.10
CA HIS A 118 -3.34 -15.74 22.45
C HIS A 118 -3.05 -17.14 23.00
N ASP A 119 -3.35 -18.19 22.24
CA ASP A 119 -3.19 -19.58 22.69
C ASP A 119 -1.70 -19.88 22.99
N LEU A 120 -0.77 -19.43 22.14
CA LEU A 120 0.66 -19.56 22.37
C LEU A 120 1.15 -18.81 23.61
N VAL A 121 0.59 -17.64 23.91
CA VAL A 121 0.93 -16.87 25.12
C VAL A 121 0.38 -17.56 26.37
N ILE A 122 -0.82 -18.12 26.33
CA ILE A 122 -1.39 -18.90 27.44
C ILE A 122 -0.58 -20.17 27.72
N ASP A 123 -0.03 -20.79 26.65
CA ASP A 123 0.87 -21.95 26.76
C ASP A 123 2.27 -21.58 27.32
N GLY A 124 2.48 -20.31 27.72
CA GLY A 124 3.70 -19.83 28.39
C GLY A 124 4.78 -19.29 27.45
N MET A 125 4.46 -19.11 26.15
CA MET A 125 5.39 -18.45 25.23
C MET A 125 5.37 -16.93 25.43
N SER A 126 6.53 -16.26 25.31
CA SER A 126 6.57 -14.80 25.29
C SER A 126 5.77 -14.23 24.11
N LEU A 127 5.19 -13.04 24.27
CA LEU A 127 4.41 -12.39 23.21
C LEU A 127 5.23 -12.20 21.95
N ALA A 128 6.48 -11.76 22.08
CA ALA A 128 7.40 -11.59 20.96
C ALA A 128 7.62 -12.89 20.17
N ASN A 129 7.85 -14.00 20.89
CA ASN A 129 8.08 -15.31 20.26
C ASN A 129 6.78 -15.87 19.62
N ALA A 130 5.63 -15.66 20.25
CA ALA A 130 4.35 -16.02 19.66
C ALA A 130 4.08 -15.29 18.35
N MET A 131 4.36 -13.97 18.30
CA MET A 131 4.25 -13.17 17.09
C MET A 131 5.28 -13.55 16.01
N ALA A 132 6.50 -13.90 16.41
CA ALA A 132 7.59 -14.29 15.49
C ALA A 132 7.27 -15.57 14.70
N LYS A 133 6.34 -16.42 15.17
CA LYS A 133 5.85 -17.59 14.41
C LYS A 133 5.06 -17.21 13.16
N SER A 134 4.60 -15.97 13.05
CA SER A 134 3.80 -15.47 11.93
C SER A 134 4.46 -14.25 11.26
N PRO A 135 5.64 -14.42 10.61
CA PRO A 135 6.41 -13.32 10.02
C PRO A 135 5.69 -12.62 8.86
N GLU A 136 4.70 -13.27 8.25
CA GLU A 136 3.81 -12.69 7.24
C GLU A 136 2.85 -11.63 7.80
N THR A 137 2.55 -11.69 9.10
CA THR A 137 1.67 -10.75 9.81
C THR A 137 2.48 -9.75 10.62
N PHE A 138 3.48 -10.23 11.36
CA PHE A 138 4.32 -9.41 12.24
C PHE A 138 5.72 -9.26 11.65
N PRO A 139 6.07 -8.09 11.09
CA PRO A 139 7.41 -7.83 10.56
C PRO A 139 8.50 -8.00 11.65
N ARG A 140 9.73 -8.33 11.25
CA ARG A 140 10.86 -8.53 12.17
C ARG A 140 11.12 -7.33 13.09
N VAL A 141 10.88 -6.12 12.60
CA VAL A 141 11.01 -4.89 13.42
C VAL A 141 9.97 -4.88 14.53
N TYR A 142 8.72 -5.23 14.21
CA TYR A 142 7.63 -5.30 15.16
C TYR A 142 7.93 -6.27 16.30
N THR A 143 8.30 -7.51 15.96
CA THR A 143 8.62 -8.55 16.96
C THR A 143 9.83 -8.18 17.82
N ALA A 144 10.87 -7.54 17.23
CA ALA A 144 12.05 -7.09 17.98
C ALA A 144 11.72 -5.95 18.97
N MET A 145 10.81 -5.04 18.62
CA MET A 145 10.32 -4.01 19.53
C MET A 145 9.52 -4.60 20.69
N VAL A 146 8.59 -5.52 20.37
CA VAL A 146 7.79 -6.23 21.38
C VAL A 146 8.70 -7.01 22.33
N GLU A 147 9.73 -7.68 21.82
CA GLU A 147 10.73 -8.41 22.62
C GLU A 147 11.45 -7.47 23.62
N ALA A 148 11.89 -6.30 23.14
CA ALA A 148 12.53 -5.31 24.00
C ALA A 148 11.58 -4.78 25.09
N GLY A 149 10.33 -4.50 24.73
CA GLY A 149 9.29 -4.02 25.66
C GLY A 149 8.88 -5.08 26.67
N GLU A 150 8.79 -6.35 26.26
CA GLU A 150 8.46 -7.48 27.13
C GLU A 150 9.60 -7.75 28.15
N ALA A 151 10.84 -7.77 27.67
CA ALA A 151 12.01 -7.96 28.52
C ALA A 151 12.24 -6.80 29.51
N GLY A 152 11.89 -5.58 29.12
CA GLY A 152 12.04 -4.38 29.93
C GLY A 152 10.86 -4.05 30.84
N GLY A 153 9.70 -4.70 30.66
CA GLY A 153 8.48 -4.42 31.42
C GLY A 153 7.73 -3.15 30.99
N PHE A 154 8.02 -2.58 29.80
CA PHE A 154 7.40 -1.37 29.25
C PHE A 154 6.69 -1.65 27.90
N LEU A 155 6.01 -2.79 27.84
CA LEU A 155 5.34 -3.28 26.63
C LEU A 155 4.25 -2.32 26.11
N ASP A 156 3.53 -1.66 26.99
CA ASP A 156 2.50 -0.65 26.69
C ASP A 156 3.10 0.54 25.92
N VAL A 157 4.25 1.06 26.39
CA VAL A 157 4.96 2.17 25.74
C VAL A 157 5.46 1.76 24.36
N VAL A 158 6.07 0.58 24.25
CA VAL A 158 6.59 0.08 22.96
C VAL A 158 5.46 -0.14 21.96
N LEU A 159 4.35 -0.71 22.39
CA LEU A 159 3.19 -0.90 21.49
C LEU A 159 2.57 0.42 21.04
N ALA A 160 2.54 1.43 21.93
CA ALA A 160 2.13 2.79 21.53
C ALA A 160 3.04 3.35 20.42
N GLN A 161 4.34 3.17 20.57
CA GLN A 161 5.30 3.61 19.56
C GLN A 161 5.20 2.84 18.25
N ILE A 162 4.93 1.53 18.31
CA ILE A 162 4.66 0.74 17.09
C ILE A 162 3.39 1.26 16.41
N ALA A 163 2.34 1.56 17.15
CA ALA A 163 1.10 2.10 16.62
C ALA A 163 1.31 3.46 15.94
N ASP A 164 2.06 4.36 16.58
CA ASP A 164 2.41 5.66 16.02
C ASP A 164 3.28 5.52 14.76
N PHE A 165 4.25 4.63 14.79
CA PHE A 165 5.09 4.33 13.62
C PHE A 165 4.25 3.83 12.44
N GLN A 166 3.36 2.87 12.67
CA GLN A 166 2.45 2.34 11.64
C GLN A 166 1.51 3.42 11.09
N ALA A 167 0.98 4.28 11.97
CA ALA A 167 0.11 5.39 11.56
C ALA A 167 0.84 6.38 10.65
N ARG A 168 2.08 6.75 10.98
CA ARG A 168 2.92 7.66 10.16
C ARG A 168 3.32 7.02 8.83
N GLU A 169 3.73 5.75 8.83
CA GLU A 169 4.06 5.04 7.59
C GLU A 169 2.85 4.97 6.64
N LYS A 170 1.67 4.72 7.18
CA LYS A 170 0.42 4.71 6.43
C LYS A 170 0.07 6.11 5.90
N ASP A 171 0.22 7.16 6.71
CA ASP A 171 -0.03 8.54 6.28
C ASP A 171 0.89 8.94 5.13
N LEU A 172 2.19 8.69 5.23
CA LEU A 172 3.16 8.94 4.16
C LEU A 172 2.81 8.17 2.89
N LYS A 173 2.52 6.87 3.01
CA LYS A 173 2.12 6.04 1.87
C LYS A 173 0.81 6.53 1.24
N SER A 174 -0.16 6.95 2.05
CA SER A 174 -1.43 7.51 1.58
C SER A 174 -1.22 8.82 0.83
N LYS A 175 -0.39 9.73 1.35
CA LYS A 175 -0.03 10.99 0.69
C LYS A 175 0.60 10.74 -0.67
N VAL A 176 1.60 9.86 -0.75
CA VAL A 176 2.25 9.50 -2.02
C VAL A 176 1.25 8.89 -2.99
N THR A 177 0.46 7.92 -2.54
CA THR A 177 -0.52 7.23 -3.40
C THR A 177 -1.56 8.22 -3.93
N THR A 178 -2.11 9.07 -3.07
CA THR A 178 -3.10 10.10 -3.47
C THR A 178 -2.51 11.09 -4.46
N ALA A 179 -1.28 11.55 -4.22
CA ALA A 179 -0.60 12.46 -5.11
C ALA A 179 -0.30 11.85 -6.49
N MET A 180 -0.07 10.52 -6.56
CA MET A 180 0.18 9.80 -7.82
C MET A 180 -1.09 9.49 -8.63
N VAL A 181 -2.30 9.63 -8.06
CA VAL A 181 -3.56 9.34 -8.77
C VAL A 181 -3.69 10.21 -10.03
N TYR A 182 -3.49 11.52 -9.89
CA TYR A 182 -3.63 12.45 -11.03
C TYR A 182 -2.62 12.17 -12.16
N PRO A 183 -1.29 12.04 -11.91
CA PRO A 183 -0.34 11.64 -12.93
C PRO A 183 -0.68 10.30 -13.61
N CYS A 184 -1.14 9.30 -12.84
CA CYS A 184 -1.55 8.02 -13.42
C CYS A 184 -2.75 8.14 -14.34
N ILE A 185 -3.77 8.92 -13.97
CA ILE A 185 -4.95 9.17 -14.82
C ILE A 185 -4.53 9.87 -16.12
N LEU A 186 -3.67 10.91 -16.03
CA LEU A 186 -3.16 11.60 -17.21
C LEU A 186 -2.36 10.67 -18.12
N LEU A 187 -1.51 9.83 -17.55
CA LEU A 187 -0.73 8.86 -18.33
C LEU A 187 -1.65 7.87 -19.06
N VAL A 188 -2.63 7.32 -18.38
CA VAL A 188 -3.61 6.39 -18.99
C VAL A 188 -4.38 7.10 -20.12
N LEU A 189 -4.86 8.31 -19.87
CA LEU A 189 -5.58 9.09 -20.88
C LEU A 189 -4.69 9.37 -22.09
N ALA A 190 -3.45 9.77 -21.87
CA ALA A 190 -2.47 10.02 -22.94
C ALA A 190 -2.19 8.76 -23.76
N LEU A 191 -2.01 7.60 -23.11
CA LEU A 191 -1.81 6.32 -23.80
C LEU A 191 -3.04 5.93 -24.62
N VAL A 192 -4.25 6.18 -24.11
CA VAL A 192 -5.49 5.92 -24.85
C VAL A 192 -5.56 6.82 -26.09
N VAL A 193 -5.34 8.13 -25.95
CA VAL A 193 -5.36 9.08 -27.08
C VAL A 193 -4.29 8.71 -28.11
N LEU A 194 -3.06 8.43 -27.66
CA LEU A 194 -1.97 8.03 -28.53
C LEU A 194 -2.29 6.75 -29.30
N THR A 195 -2.87 5.74 -28.60
CA THR A 195 -3.28 4.47 -29.22
C THR A 195 -4.38 4.70 -30.28
N VAL A 196 -5.36 5.53 -29.97
CA VAL A 196 -6.44 5.86 -30.91
C VAL A 196 -5.85 6.58 -32.16
N LEU A 197 -4.94 7.52 -31.98
CA LEU A 197 -4.28 8.18 -33.09
C LEU A 197 -3.47 7.18 -33.94
N LEU A 198 -2.67 6.33 -33.32
CA LEU A 198 -1.82 5.36 -34.02
C LEU A 198 -2.65 4.26 -34.72
N VAL A 199 -3.70 3.74 -34.09
CA VAL A 199 -4.46 2.59 -34.60
C VAL A 199 -5.55 3.00 -35.62
N PHE A 200 -6.19 4.13 -35.41
CA PHE A 200 -7.33 4.54 -36.25
C PHE A 200 -7.01 5.69 -37.19
N PHE A 201 -6.26 6.69 -36.73
CA PHE A 201 -6.06 7.92 -37.49
C PHE A 201 -4.96 7.78 -38.52
N ILE A 202 -3.80 7.28 -38.14
CA ILE A 202 -2.64 7.13 -39.05
C ILE A 202 -2.94 6.21 -40.24
N PRO A 203 -3.59 5.04 -40.12
CA PRO A 203 -3.93 4.21 -41.28
C PRO A 203 -4.89 4.87 -42.29
N LYS A 204 -5.77 5.76 -41.82
CA LYS A 204 -6.65 6.52 -42.74
C LYS A 204 -5.84 7.51 -43.58
N PHE A 205 -4.88 8.20 -42.94
CA PHE A 205 -3.97 9.09 -43.64
C PHE A 205 -3.05 8.35 -44.62
N GLN A 206 -2.53 7.20 -44.21
CA GLN A 206 -1.68 6.35 -45.07
C GLN A 206 -2.41 5.97 -46.38
N LYS A 207 -3.69 5.58 -46.30
CA LYS A 207 -4.48 5.25 -47.49
C LYS A 207 -4.67 6.46 -48.43
N MET A 208 -4.85 7.64 -47.87
CA MET A 208 -5.00 8.88 -48.61
C MET A 208 -3.71 9.28 -49.35
N PHE A 209 -2.54 9.04 -48.71
CA PHE A 209 -1.24 9.34 -49.35
C PHE A 209 -0.74 8.25 -50.29
N ALA A 210 -1.18 6.99 -50.13
CA ALA A 210 -0.80 5.91 -51.04
C ALA A 210 -1.30 6.13 -52.48
N SER A 211 -2.34 6.94 -52.66
CA SER A 211 -2.84 7.32 -53.99
C SER A 211 -1.99 8.40 -54.73
N VAL A 212 -1.08 9.05 -53.98
CA VAL A 212 -0.23 10.11 -54.51
C VAL A 212 1.22 9.63 -54.48
N HIS A 213 1.76 9.13 -55.56
CA HIS A 213 3.06 8.46 -55.73
C HIS A 213 4.29 9.24 -55.22
N GLY A 214 4.21 9.97 -54.12
CA GLY A 214 5.28 10.77 -53.50
C GLY A 214 6.05 10.00 -52.41
N SER A 215 7.34 10.26 -52.29
CA SER A 215 8.18 9.75 -51.19
C SER A 215 7.76 10.39 -49.85
N LEU A 216 7.37 9.59 -48.89
CA LEU A 216 7.00 10.07 -47.54
C LEU A 216 8.25 10.54 -46.76
N PRO A 217 8.20 11.65 -46.01
CA PRO A 217 9.23 12.07 -45.10
C PRO A 217 9.61 11.01 -44.06
N LEU A 218 10.87 10.95 -43.61
CA LEU A 218 11.37 9.95 -42.65
C LEU A 218 10.53 9.89 -41.36
N ILE A 219 10.15 11.04 -40.83
CA ILE A 219 9.33 11.13 -39.61
C ILE A 219 7.97 10.42 -39.82
N THR A 220 7.34 10.65 -40.97
CA THR A 220 6.05 10.01 -41.30
C THR A 220 6.21 8.49 -41.46
N GLN A 221 7.30 8.03 -42.11
CA GLN A 221 7.60 6.61 -42.24
C GLN A 221 7.79 5.93 -40.85
N MET A 222 8.52 6.60 -39.94
CA MET A 222 8.70 6.09 -38.55
C MET A 222 7.36 5.98 -37.81
N ILE A 223 6.51 6.99 -37.91
CA ILE A 223 5.19 6.98 -37.26
C ILE A 223 4.32 5.87 -37.84
N ILE A 224 4.31 5.65 -39.14
CA ILE A 224 3.56 4.58 -39.79
C ILE A 224 4.10 3.21 -39.35
N SER A 225 5.43 3.04 -39.29
CA SER A 225 6.05 1.79 -38.81
C SER A 225 5.67 1.48 -37.36
N ILE A 226 5.69 2.47 -36.47
CA ILE A 226 5.23 2.34 -35.09
C ILE A 226 3.74 1.98 -35.04
N SER A 227 2.91 2.67 -35.82
CA SER A 227 1.48 2.38 -35.92
C SER A 227 1.20 0.94 -36.37
N HIS A 228 1.93 0.45 -37.37
CA HIS A 228 1.83 -0.92 -37.84
C HIS A 228 2.28 -1.93 -36.79
N ALA A 229 3.39 -1.64 -36.10
CA ALA A 229 3.88 -2.47 -34.99
C ALA A 229 2.86 -2.55 -33.84
N VAL A 230 2.30 -1.42 -33.42
CA VAL A 230 1.27 -1.37 -32.36
C VAL A 230 0.02 -2.15 -32.77
N ARG A 231 -0.41 -2.03 -34.02
CA ARG A 231 -1.60 -2.72 -34.52
C ARG A 231 -1.40 -4.24 -34.68
N SER A 232 -0.23 -4.65 -35.20
CA SER A 232 0.05 -6.09 -35.49
C SER A 232 0.53 -6.83 -34.26
N TYR A 233 1.32 -6.19 -33.42
CA TYR A 233 1.98 -6.83 -32.26
C TYR A 233 1.53 -6.25 -30.92
N GLY A 234 0.57 -5.33 -30.87
CA GLY A 234 0.16 -4.64 -29.64
C GLY A 234 -0.24 -5.62 -28.52
N PHE A 235 -0.96 -6.68 -28.86
CA PHE A 235 -1.33 -7.73 -27.89
C PHE A 235 -0.09 -8.44 -27.34
N PHE A 236 0.85 -8.83 -28.22
CA PHE A 236 2.09 -9.50 -27.81
C PHE A 236 3.00 -8.58 -27.00
N VAL A 237 3.05 -7.27 -27.33
CA VAL A 237 3.80 -6.26 -26.59
C VAL A 237 3.23 -6.09 -25.20
N VAL A 238 1.91 -5.96 -25.06
CA VAL A 238 1.25 -5.85 -23.75
C VAL A 238 1.47 -7.12 -22.92
N THR A 239 1.28 -8.29 -23.53
CA THR A 239 1.52 -9.57 -22.85
C THR A 239 2.99 -9.72 -22.45
N GLY A 240 3.93 -9.37 -23.34
CA GLY A 240 5.36 -9.37 -23.05
C GLY A 240 5.74 -8.43 -21.93
N LEU A 241 5.17 -7.21 -21.88
CA LEU A 241 5.38 -6.25 -20.80
C LEU A 241 4.85 -6.79 -19.45
N VAL A 242 3.69 -7.43 -19.45
CA VAL A 242 3.11 -8.04 -18.23
C VAL A 242 4.01 -9.19 -17.75
N VAL A 243 4.44 -10.08 -18.64
CA VAL A 243 5.34 -11.19 -18.29
C VAL A 243 6.70 -10.69 -17.84
N ALA A 244 7.28 -9.70 -18.53
CA ALA A 244 8.54 -9.06 -18.13
C ALA A 244 8.40 -8.37 -16.76
N GLY A 245 7.31 -7.65 -16.51
CA GLY A 245 7.02 -7.04 -15.22
C GLY A 245 6.90 -8.07 -14.09
N PHE A 246 6.27 -9.22 -14.37
CA PHE A 246 6.20 -10.32 -13.41
C PHE A 246 7.57 -10.97 -13.17
N ALA A 247 8.36 -11.20 -14.22
CA ALA A 247 9.71 -11.75 -14.13
C ALA A 247 10.66 -10.80 -13.36
N VAL A 248 10.59 -9.50 -13.65
CA VAL A 248 11.35 -8.45 -12.95
C VAL A 248 10.96 -8.43 -11.46
N ARG A 249 9.67 -8.48 -11.15
CA ARG A 249 9.19 -8.53 -9.77
C ARG A 249 9.69 -9.77 -9.01
N THR A 250 9.66 -10.95 -9.63
CA THR A 250 10.16 -12.19 -9.02
C THR A 250 11.67 -12.17 -8.85
N TRP A 251 12.41 -11.59 -9.80
CA TRP A 251 13.85 -11.42 -9.69
C TRP A 251 14.25 -10.47 -8.56
N PHE A 252 13.57 -9.33 -8.42
CA PHE A 252 13.77 -8.40 -7.31
C PHE A 252 13.31 -8.95 -5.94
N ALA A 253 12.47 -9.95 -5.91
CA ALA A 253 12.12 -10.68 -4.68
C ALA A 253 13.24 -11.61 -4.21
N SER A 254 14.22 -11.96 -5.08
CA SER A 254 15.40 -12.74 -4.70
C SER A 254 16.42 -11.87 -3.94
N GLU A 255 17.22 -12.48 -3.04
CA GLU A 255 18.22 -11.73 -2.27
C GLU A 255 19.23 -10.99 -3.14
N LYS A 256 19.69 -11.61 -4.23
CA LYS A 256 20.63 -10.98 -5.17
C LYS A 256 20.01 -9.82 -5.93
N GLY A 257 18.79 -10.03 -6.47
CA GLY A 257 18.06 -8.99 -7.19
C GLY A 257 17.70 -7.80 -6.30
N ARG A 258 17.32 -8.08 -5.06
CA ARG A 258 17.02 -7.05 -4.05
C ARG A 258 18.24 -6.17 -3.77
N ARG A 259 19.42 -6.73 -3.55
CA ARG A 259 20.66 -5.95 -3.32
C ARG A 259 21.03 -5.08 -4.51
N VAL A 260 20.91 -5.61 -5.75
CA VAL A 260 21.15 -4.83 -6.96
C VAL A 260 20.16 -3.67 -7.08
N TRP A 261 18.88 -3.92 -6.82
CA TRP A 261 17.86 -2.88 -6.83
C TRP A 261 18.09 -1.81 -5.77
N GLU A 262 18.38 -2.21 -4.53
CA GLU A 262 18.66 -1.30 -3.42
C GLU A 262 19.87 -0.41 -3.72
N ASN A 263 20.92 -0.95 -4.36
CA ASN A 263 22.08 -0.18 -4.79
C ASN A 263 21.73 0.81 -5.91
N LEU A 264 20.96 0.37 -6.91
CA LEU A 264 20.53 1.24 -8.02
C LEU A 264 19.67 2.40 -7.51
N VAL A 265 18.77 2.11 -6.58
CA VAL A 265 17.93 3.13 -5.94
C VAL A 265 18.78 4.14 -5.17
N LEU A 266 19.78 3.70 -4.40
CA LEU A 266 20.65 4.59 -3.63
C LEU A 266 21.54 5.46 -4.54
N GLN A 267 21.97 4.94 -5.70
CA GLN A 267 22.76 5.70 -6.68
C GLN A 267 21.91 6.70 -7.49
N SER A 268 20.59 6.60 -7.45
CA SER A 268 19.70 7.52 -8.15
C SER A 268 19.78 8.93 -7.57
N PRO A 269 19.98 9.98 -8.39
CA PRO A 269 20.22 11.35 -7.90
C PRO A 269 19.01 11.95 -7.15
N VAL A 270 17.80 11.47 -7.36
CA VAL A 270 16.58 11.97 -6.69
C VAL A 270 16.09 11.00 -5.64
N VAL A 271 16.01 9.70 -5.97
CA VAL A 271 15.41 8.68 -5.08
C VAL A 271 16.40 8.22 -4.01
N GLY A 272 17.72 8.24 -4.30
CA GLY A 272 18.77 7.83 -3.37
C GLY A 272 18.76 8.64 -2.07
N PRO A 273 18.91 9.99 -2.15
CA PRO A 273 18.86 10.85 -0.97
C PRO A 273 17.55 10.73 -0.17
N LEU A 274 16.41 10.61 -0.86
CA LEU A 274 15.12 10.41 -0.19
C LEU A 274 15.06 9.08 0.57
N THR A 275 15.60 8.01 -0.03
CA THR A 275 15.65 6.69 0.61
C THR A 275 16.56 6.70 1.84
N ALA A 276 17.71 7.36 1.76
CA ALA A 276 18.65 7.51 2.88
C ALA A 276 18.02 8.36 4.01
N GLN A 277 17.41 9.50 3.70
CA GLN A 277 16.71 10.34 4.68
C GLN A 277 15.57 9.58 5.38
N PHE A 278 14.79 8.79 4.62
CA PHE A 278 13.73 7.97 5.17
C PHE A 278 14.26 6.89 6.12
N ALA A 279 15.36 6.24 5.75
CA ALA A 279 16.04 5.24 6.57
C ALA A 279 16.61 5.87 7.85
N MET A 280 17.25 7.04 7.73
CA MET A 280 17.76 7.82 8.85
C MET A 280 16.67 8.25 9.83
N ALA A 281 15.58 8.81 9.32
CA ALA A 281 14.45 9.22 10.15
C ALA A 281 13.86 8.04 10.94
N ARG A 282 13.68 6.89 10.28
CA ARG A 282 13.24 5.66 10.95
C ARG A 282 14.19 5.18 12.03
N PHE A 283 15.48 5.16 11.73
CA PHE A 283 16.51 4.76 12.67
C PHE A 283 16.54 5.68 13.88
N CYS A 284 16.61 7.00 13.68
CA CYS A 284 16.65 7.99 14.76
C CYS A 284 15.36 7.96 15.59
N ARG A 285 14.19 7.87 14.95
CA ARG A 285 12.91 7.76 15.64
C ARG A 285 12.86 6.53 16.54
N MET A 286 13.23 5.38 16.00
CA MET A 286 13.23 4.13 16.71
C MET A 286 14.19 4.15 17.89
N LEU A 287 15.43 4.56 17.66
CA LEU A 287 16.45 4.60 18.68
C LEU A 287 16.09 5.59 19.79
N GLY A 288 15.72 6.84 19.43
CA GLY A 288 15.36 7.86 20.41
C GLY A 288 14.18 7.46 21.27
N THR A 289 13.16 6.83 20.67
CA THR A 289 12.00 6.32 21.39
C THR A 289 12.36 5.19 22.37
N LEU A 290 13.18 4.24 21.94
CA LEU A 290 13.63 3.15 22.82
C LEU A 290 14.48 3.65 23.97
N LEU A 291 15.38 4.61 23.72
CA LEU A 291 16.19 5.24 24.77
C LEU A 291 15.32 6.01 25.77
N GLY A 292 14.35 6.80 25.29
CA GLY A 292 13.38 7.49 26.13
C GLY A 292 12.50 6.56 26.97
N ALA A 293 12.28 5.32 26.51
CA ALA A 293 11.61 4.26 27.26
C ALA A 293 12.55 3.53 28.23
N GLY A 294 13.85 3.92 28.32
CA GLY A 294 14.83 3.30 29.23
C GLY A 294 15.52 2.06 28.67
N VAL A 295 15.39 1.74 27.38
CA VAL A 295 16.09 0.62 26.75
C VAL A 295 17.59 0.94 26.67
N PRO A 296 18.48 0.02 27.08
CA PRO A 296 19.92 0.21 26.95
C PRO A 296 20.34 0.50 25.51
N LEU A 297 21.31 1.42 25.31
CA LEU A 297 21.75 1.93 24.00
C LEU A 297 22.04 0.80 23.00
N VAL A 298 22.82 -0.22 23.42
CA VAL A 298 23.19 -1.33 22.52
C VAL A 298 22.00 -2.15 22.07
N GLN A 299 21.03 -2.39 22.96
CA GLN A 299 19.79 -3.07 22.62
C GLN A 299 18.95 -2.20 21.67
N GLY A 300 18.78 -0.91 21.99
CA GLY A 300 18.10 0.06 21.15
C GLY A 300 18.68 0.12 19.74
N LEU A 301 20.00 0.15 19.60
CA LEU A 301 20.70 0.14 18.31
C LEU A 301 20.40 -1.12 17.49
N ASN A 302 20.41 -2.30 18.12
CA ASN A 302 20.10 -3.56 17.43
C ASN A 302 18.66 -3.61 16.91
N VAL A 303 17.72 -3.02 17.63
CA VAL A 303 16.32 -2.90 17.20
C VAL A 303 16.19 -1.83 16.09
N ALA A 304 16.77 -0.64 16.32
CA ALA A 304 16.71 0.47 15.38
C ALA A 304 17.31 0.11 14.01
N ARG A 305 18.41 -0.66 13.98
CA ARG A 305 19.02 -1.18 12.75
C ARG A 305 18.01 -1.93 11.89
N LYS A 306 17.13 -2.74 12.50
CA LYS A 306 16.12 -3.53 11.77
C LYS A 306 15.04 -2.65 11.12
N SER A 307 14.90 -1.37 11.52
CA SER A 307 13.93 -0.42 10.98
C SER A 307 14.38 0.24 9.66
N ILE A 308 15.67 0.16 9.32
CA ILE A 308 16.26 0.86 8.16
C ILE A 308 15.64 0.40 6.82
N GLY A 309 15.36 -0.89 6.68
CA GLY A 309 14.67 -1.45 5.50
C GLY A 309 15.56 -1.71 4.29
N ASN A 310 16.62 -0.93 4.06
CA ASN A 310 17.60 -1.12 3.00
C ASN A 310 18.79 -1.90 3.53
N GLN A 311 19.14 -3.02 2.90
CA GLN A 311 20.17 -3.94 3.40
C GLN A 311 21.58 -3.33 3.35
N ILE A 312 21.89 -2.50 2.38
CA ILE A 312 23.19 -1.84 2.24
C ILE A 312 23.42 -0.88 3.42
N LEU A 313 22.39 -0.09 3.75
CA LEU A 313 22.43 0.83 4.88
C LEU A 313 22.43 0.07 6.23
N VAL A 314 21.74 -1.07 6.32
CA VAL A 314 21.79 -1.98 7.49
C VAL A 314 23.20 -2.51 7.70
N ASP A 315 23.86 -2.96 6.65
CA ASP A 315 25.23 -3.50 6.72
C ASP A 315 26.21 -2.41 7.20
N ALA A 316 26.09 -1.17 6.67
CA ALA A 316 26.92 -0.04 7.10
C ALA A 316 26.73 0.30 8.60
N VAL A 317 25.45 0.42 9.05
CA VAL A 317 25.17 0.72 10.47
C VAL A 317 25.59 -0.43 11.39
N SER A 318 25.58 -1.68 10.93
CA SER A 318 25.97 -2.84 11.72
C SER A 318 27.42 -2.74 12.20
N GLN A 319 28.34 -2.29 11.34
CA GLN A 319 29.74 -2.08 11.71
C GLN A 319 29.91 -0.99 12.79
N SER A 320 29.07 0.08 12.68
CA SER A 320 29.07 1.14 13.69
C SER A 320 28.54 0.67 15.04
N ILE A 321 27.52 -0.20 15.05
CA ILE A 321 26.99 -0.80 16.29
C ILE A 321 28.06 -1.66 17.01
N GLU A 322 28.83 -2.44 16.27
CA GLU A 322 29.94 -3.24 16.85
C GLU A 322 30.96 -2.36 17.56
N ARG A 323 31.30 -1.19 17.02
CA ARG A 323 32.19 -0.23 17.68
C ARG A 323 31.58 0.34 18.95
N VAL A 324 30.30 0.68 18.94
CA VAL A 324 29.60 1.15 20.13
C VAL A 324 29.57 0.07 21.22
N GLN A 325 29.40 -1.21 20.85
CA GLN A 325 29.47 -2.34 21.78
C GLN A 325 30.85 -2.47 22.43
N GLN A 326 31.91 -2.07 21.72
CA GLN A 326 33.29 -2.05 22.23
C GLN A 326 33.60 -0.78 23.04
N GLY A 327 32.62 0.09 23.33
CA GLY A 327 32.75 1.30 24.11
C GLY A 327 33.04 2.57 23.29
N GLY A 328 32.94 2.50 21.96
CA GLY A 328 33.04 3.68 21.09
C GLY A 328 31.86 4.61 21.25
N ARG A 329 32.07 5.92 21.06
CA ARG A 329 31.00 6.91 21.03
C ARG A 329 30.08 6.73 19.80
N LEU A 330 28.77 6.90 19.96
CA LEU A 330 27.78 6.70 18.89
C LEU A 330 28.03 7.65 17.72
N GLY A 331 28.17 8.95 17.97
CA GLY A 331 28.38 9.95 16.91
C GLY A 331 29.62 9.66 16.07
N GLN A 332 30.72 9.28 16.69
CA GLN A 332 31.97 8.91 16.00
C GLN A 332 31.83 7.58 15.24
N SER A 333 31.13 6.61 15.81
CA SER A 333 30.96 5.29 15.21
C SER A 333 30.06 5.36 13.94
N LEU A 334 29.12 6.28 13.90
CA LEU A 334 28.25 6.51 12.74
C LEU A 334 28.91 7.35 11.63
N ALA A 335 30.06 7.98 11.88
CA ALA A 335 30.73 8.85 10.90
C ALA A 335 31.14 8.14 9.60
N ASP A 336 31.31 6.82 9.63
CA ASP A 336 31.60 6.02 8.43
C ASP A 336 30.36 5.77 7.55
N CYS A 337 29.15 6.00 8.09
CA CYS A 337 27.90 5.84 7.38
C CYS A 337 27.46 7.14 6.69
N LYS A 338 28.35 7.77 5.88
CA LYS A 338 28.12 9.08 5.23
C LYS A 338 26.88 9.12 4.35
N ASP A 339 26.54 8.00 3.73
CA ASP A 339 25.36 7.89 2.87
C ASP A 339 24.04 7.96 3.66
N LEU A 340 24.08 7.64 4.95
CA LEU A 340 22.91 7.62 5.82
C LEU A 340 22.86 8.85 6.73
N PHE A 341 23.99 9.27 7.30
CA PHE A 341 24.06 10.36 8.26
C PHE A 341 24.89 11.54 7.71
N PRO A 342 24.23 12.68 7.38
CA PRO A 342 24.94 13.93 7.08
C PRO A 342 25.78 14.41 8.26
N GLY A 343 26.87 15.12 7.98
CA GLY A 343 27.79 15.61 9.01
C GLY A 343 27.10 16.46 10.09
N SER A 344 26.12 17.28 9.72
CA SER A 344 25.33 18.08 10.66
C SER A 344 24.54 17.20 11.66
N VAL A 345 24.01 16.07 11.21
CA VAL A 345 23.31 15.11 12.09
C VAL A 345 24.28 14.44 13.03
N LEU A 346 25.48 14.06 12.55
CA LEU A 346 26.51 13.45 13.40
C LEU A 346 26.98 14.37 14.51
N GLU A 347 27.14 15.67 14.23
CA GLU A 347 27.47 16.69 15.24
C GLU A 347 26.35 16.79 16.29
N MET A 348 25.08 16.84 15.86
CA MET A 348 23.94 16.89 16.79
C MET A 348 23.90 15.64 17.67
N VAL A 349 24.13 14.44 17.11
CA VAL A 349 24.20 13.17 17.86
C VAL A 349 25.36 13.20 18.85
N SER A 350 26.56 13.68 18.45
CA SER A 350 27.72 13.75 19.32
C SER A 350 27.48 14.67 20.52
N VAL A 351 26.91 15.86 20.29
CA VAL A 351 26.57 16.83 21.36
C VAL A 351 25.50 16.26 22.30
N ALA A 352 24.50 15.57 21.73
CA ALA A 352 23.44 14.95 22.51
C ALA A 352 23.96 13.78 23.37
N GLU A 353 24.89 13.00 22.83
CA GLU A 353 25.57 11.94 23.57
C GLU A 353 26.37 12.48 24.76
N GLU A 354 27.12 13.58 24.57
CA GLU A 354 27.85 14.25 25.62
C GLU A 354 26.99 14.89 26.70
N SER A 355 25.82 15.44 26.29
CA SER A 355 24.87 16.07 27.21
C SER A 355 23.90 15.10 27.89
N GLY A 356 23.90 13.81 27.51
CA GLY A 356 23.01 12.79 28.06
C GLY A 356 21.54 12.94 27.59
N LYS A 357 21.29 13.70 26.49
CA LYS A 357 19.95 13.94 25.92
C LYS A 357 19.78 13.30 24.54
N LEU A 358 20.39 12.14 24.37
CA LEU A 358 20.42 11.46 23.07
C LEU A 358 19.01 11.05 22.59
N ASP A 359 18.15 10.64 23.51
CA ASP A 359 16.78 10.24 23.26
C ASP A 359 15.93 11.38 22.67
N GLU A 360 15.93 12.54 23.30
CA GLU A 360 15.20 13.74 22.86
C GLU A 360 15.70 14.21 21.49
N GLU A 361 17.02 14.29 21.33
CA GLU A 361 17.66 14.81 20.13
C GLU A 361 17.42 13.90 18.91
N LEU A 362 17.53 12.57 19.09
CA LEU A 362 17.22 11.62 18.02
C LEU A 362 15.76 11.72 17.57
N VAL A 363 14.81 11.88 18.48
CA VAL A 363 13.40 12.11 18.15
C VAL A 363 13.22 13.44 17.40
N ARG A 364 13.98 14.48 17.78
CA ARG A 364 13.96 15.78 17.10
C ARG A 364 14.53 15.68 15.68
N ILE A 365 15.68 15.06 15.49
CA ILE A 365 16.29 14.80 14.18
C ILE A 365 15.31 14.03 13.28
N ALA A 366 14.68 12.99 13.80
CA ALA A 366 13.68 12.25 13.05
C ALA A 366 12.51 13.13 12.61
N SER A 367 11.98 13.97 13.50
CA SER A 367 10.83 14.83 13.21
C SER A 367 11.14 15.88 12.14
N VAL A 368 12.33 16.48 12.18
CA VAL A 368 12.79 17.45 11.18
C VAL A 368 12.97 16.77 9.84
N THR A 369 13.65 15.59 9.83
CA THR A 369 13.89 14.84 8.62
C THR A 369 12.59 14.34 7.96
N GLU A 370 11.61 13.89 8.75
CA GLU A 370 10.28 13.50 8.27
C GLU A 370 9.55 14.69 7.61
N ALA A 371 9.65 15.89 8.20
CA ALA A 371 9.04 17.10 7.63
C ALA A 371 9.71 17.52 6.31
N ASP A 372 11.04 17.43 6.23
CA ASP A 372 11.78 17.71 5.01
C ASP A 372 11.49 16.68 3.91
N LEU A 373 11.38 15.41 4.29
CA LEU A 373 10.99 14.33 3.38
C LEU A 373 9.59 14.57 2.79
N ASP A 374 8.61 14.95 3.62
CA ASP A 374 7.25 15.27 3.16
C ASP A 374 7.28 16.46 2.15
N ARG A 375 8.11 17.46 2.41
CA ARG A 375 8.31 18.60 1.49
C ARG A 375 8.94 18.16 0.16
N HIS A 376 10.01 17.35 0.21
CA HIS A 376 10.69 16.86 -0.99
C HIS A 376 9.77 15.96 -1.83
N LEU A 377 8.99 15.09 -1.19
CA LEU A 377 7.99 14.25 -1.87
C LEU A 377 6.92 15.09 -2.58
N LYS A 378 6.36 16.09 -1.89
CA LYS A 378 5.38 17.02 -2.49
C LYS A 378 5.97 17.75 -3.70
N THR A 379 7.20 18.21 -3.58
CA THR A 379 7.92 18.91 -4.67
C THR A 379 8.16 17.97 -5.86
N ALA A 380 8.64 16.75 -5.60
CA ALA A 380 8.87 15.77 -6.65
C ALA A 380 7.58 15.41 -7.41
N VAL A 381 6.47 15.25 -6.70
CA VAL A 381 5.16 14.98 -7.32
C VAL A 381 4.66 16.20 -8.10
N ALA A 382 4.85 17.42 -7.57
CA ALA A 382 4.47 18.64 -8.27
C ALA A 382 5.22 18.84 -9.60
N PHE A 383 6.49 18.40 -9.66
CA PHE A 383 7.25 18.43 -10.92
C PHE A 383 6.84 17.33 -11.92
N ALA A 384 6.25 16.24 -11.44
CA ALA A 384 5.79 15.17 -12.34
C ALA A 384 4.70 15.64 -13.31
N GLU A 385 3.82 16.56 -12.88
CA GLU A 385 2.71 17.07 -13.69
C GLU A 385 3.21 17.87 -14.93
N PRO A 386 4.03 18.93 -14.80
CA PRO A 386 4.56 19.64 -15.96
C PRO A 386 5.35 18.72 -16.90
N LEU A 387 6.17 17.81 -16.34
CA LEU A 387 6.94 16.87 -17.13
C LEU A 387 6.04 15.97 -17.99
N MET A 388 4.97 15.45 -17.41
CA MET A 388 3.99 14.63 -18.14
C MET A 388 3.29 15.42 -19.24
N LEU A 389 2.88 16.66 -18.96
CA LEU A 389 2.26 17.53 -19.97
C LEU A 389 3.24 17.82 -21.14
N PHE A 390 4.50 18.09 -20.85
CA PHE A 390 5.53 18.28 -21.89
C PHE A 390 5.73 17.02 -22.74
N LEU A 391 5.78 15.85 -22.10
CA LEU A 391 5.91 14.58 -22.84
C LEU A 391 4.68 14.33 -23.74
N ILE A 392 3.47 14.53 -23.22
CA ILE A 392 2.21 14.34 -23.98
C ILE A 392 2.16 15.33 -25.15
N ALA A 393 2.43 16.62 -24.90
CA ALA A 393 2.45 17.65 -25.93
C ALA A 393 3.51 17.37 -27.01
N GLY A 394 4.70 16.90 -26.57
CA GLY A 394 5.77 16.51 -27.48
C GLY A 394 5.37 15.34 -28.39
N PHE A 395 4.79 14.29 -27.85
CA PHE A 395 4.30 13.14 -28.63
C PHE A 395 3.21 13.54 -29.61
N ILE A 396 2.20 14.32 -29.16
CA ILE A 396 1.14 14.82 -30.05
C ILE A 396 1.73 15.72 -31.12
N GLY A 397 2.66 16.61 -30.78
CA GLY A 397 3.33 17.50 -31.71
C GLY A 397 4.11 16.76 -32.80
N ILE A 398 4.87 15.72 -32.43
CA ILE A 398 5.59 14.86 -33.37
C ILE A 398 4.64 14.18 -34.36
N ILE A 399 3.52 13.63 -33.85
CA ILE A 399 2.51 13.00 -34.70
C ILE A 399 1.90 14.03 -35.65
N PHE A 400 1.53 15.20 -35.12
CA PHE A 400 0.93 16.27 -35.90
C PHE A 400 1.86 16.77 -37.02
N ILE A 401 3.14 17.07 -36.71
CA ILE A 401 4.15 17.47 -37.68
C ILE A 401 4.37 16.36 -38.73
N GLY A 402 4.50 15.10 -38.27
CA GLY A 402 4.67 13.97 -39.19
C GLY A 402 3.51 13.72 -40.12
N MET A 403 2.32 14.20 -39.78
CA MET A 403 1.12 14.14 -40.64
C MET A 403 0.99 15.36 -41.56
N LEU A 404 1.45 16.55 -41.13
CA LEU A 404 1.40 17.76 -41.94
C LEU A 404 2.51 17.82 -43.01
N LEU A 405 3.72 17.33 -42.72
CA LEU A 405 4.83 17.34 -43.63
C LEU A 405 4.49 16.76 -45.01
N PRO A 406 3.84 15.59 -45.16
CA PRO A 406 3.43 15.09 -46.47
C PRO A 406 2.38 15.95 -47.16
N VAL A 407 1.52 16.66 -46.41
CA VAL A 407 0.54 17.58 -47.03
C VAL A 407 1.20 18.77 -47.70
N PHE A 408 2.26 19.33 -47.09
CA PHE A 408 3.04 20.41 -47.67
C PHE A 408 3.87 19.94 -48.85
N SER A 409 4.46 18.73 -48.80
CA SER A 409 5.21 18.18 -49.90
C SER A 409 4.34 17.88 -51.15
N LEU A 410 3.03 17.63 -50.97
CA LEU A 410 2.10 17.48 -52.09
C LEU A 410 1.90 18.78 -52.91
N GLN A 411 1.97 19.95 -52.28
CA GLN A 411 1.86 21.22 -52.99
C GLN A 411 3.02 21.45 -53.95
N ASP A 412 4.20 20.89 -53.70
CA ASP A 412 5.37 21.00 -54.55
C ASP A 412 5.30 20.04 -55.76
N TYR A 413 4.48 18.97 -55.69
CA TYR A 413 4.27 18.02 -56.80
C TYR A 413 3.11 18.41 -57.76
N ILE A 414 2.27 19.37 -57.34
CA ILE A 414 1.12 19.84 -58.15
C ILE A 414 1.50 21.09 -58.99
N LYS A 415 2.68 21.67 -58.79
CA LYS A 415 3.26 22.68 -59.67
C LYS A 415 4.08 22.01 -60.78
#